data_e84900f36fba5b86bab8850d7edbafe7
#
_entry.id   e84900f36fba5b86bab8850d7edbafe7
#
_cell.length_a   1.000
_cell.length_b   1.000
_cell.length_c   1.000
_cell.angle_alpha   90.00
_cell.angle_beta   90.00
_cell.angle_gamma   90.00
#
_symmetry.space_group_name_H-M   'P 1'
#
loop_
_entity.id
_entity.type
_entity.pdbx_description
1 polymer ?
#
loop_
_entity_poly.entity_id
_entity_poly.type
_entity_poly.pdbx_seq_one_letter_code
_entity_poly.pdbx_strand_id
1 'polypeptide(L)'
;MALNYYKNELKENAQLLASKGKGILAVDESTKTVGKRLAGIGVENTEYNRKAYRGMLFTTAGLGKYISGAILFEETLYQNHQDGESMVKKLN
;
A
#
# COMPACT_ATOMS: atom_id res chain seq x y z
N MET A 1 -4.16 -22.23 20.79
CA MET A 1 -3.15 -21.51 20.01
C MET A 1 -3.76 -20.25 19.39
N ALA A 2 -2.96 -19.22 19.22
CA ALA A 2 -3.42 -17.95 18.65
C ALA A 2 -4.06 -18.09 17.26
N LEU A 3 -3.54 -19.01 16.42
CA LEU A 3 -4.09 -19.25 15.08
C LEU A 3 -5.53 -19.77 15.12
N ASN A 4 -5.87 -20.60 16.11
CA ASN A 4 -7.25 -21.09 16.24
C ASN A 4 -8.20 -19.97 16.65
N TYR A 5 -7.73 -19.06 17.49
CA TYR A 5 -8.51 -17.91 17.93
C TYR A 5 -8.88 -16.99 16.75
N TYR A 6 -7.94 -16.79 15.82
CA TYR A 6 -8.12 -15.91 14.67
C TYR A 6 -8.55 -16.62 13.40
N LYS A 7 -8.91 -17.90 13.48
CA LYS A 7 -9.20 -18.72 12.30
C LYS A 7 -10.23 -18.10 11.36
N ASN A 8 -11.34 -17.62 11.91
CA ASN A 8 -12.41 -17.04 11.08
C ASN A 8 -11.98 -15.71 10.45
N GLU A 9 -11.31 -14.86 11.21
CA GLU A 9 -10.79 -13.59 10.71
C GLU A 9 -9.77 -13.80 9.58
N LEU A 10 -8.84 -14.75 9.77
CA LEU A 10 -7.85 -15.09 8.76
C LEU A 10 -8.50 -15.62 7.48
N LYS A 11 -9.51 -16.47 7.62
CA LYS A 11 -10.23 -17.03 6.49
C LYS A 11 -10.98 -15.94 5.71
N GLU A 12 -11.68 -15.07 6.40
CA GLU A 12 -12.42 -13.96 5.79
C GLU A 12 -11.48 -13.02 5.04
N ASN A 13 -10.35 -12.65 5.65
CA ASN A 13 -9.37 -11.79 5.03
C ASN A 13 -8.73 -12.45 3.81
N ALA A 14 -8.43 -13.73 3.88
CA ALA A 14 -7.88 -14.45 2.73
C ALA A 14 -8.88 -14.49 1.56
N GLN A 15 -10.14 -14.72 1.85
CA GLN A 15 -11.19 -14.73 0.83
C GLN A 15 -11.39 -13.35 0.22
N LEU A 16 -11.35 -12.30 1.03
CA LEU A 16 -11.47 -10.91 0.57
C LEU A 16 -10.31 -10.54 -0.36
N LEU A 17 -9.08 -10.86 0.04
CA LEU A 17 -7.89 -10.59 -0.77
C LEU A 17 -7.90 -11.34 -2.09
N ALA A 18 -8.44 -12.56 -2.11
CA ALA A 18 -8.56 -13.38 -3.30
C ALA A 18 -9.85 -13.13 -4.10
N SER A 19 -10.54 -12.01 -3.86
CA SER A 19 -11.80 -11.69 -4.52
C SER A 19 -11.68 -11.74 -6.03
N LYS A 20 -12.68 -12.36 -6.67
CA LYS A 20 -12.72 -12.49 -8.12
C LYS A 20 -12.82 -11.11 -8.79
N GLY A 21 -12.02 -10.92 -9.82
CA GLY A 21 -12.01 -9.67 -10.57
C GLY A 21 -11.19 -8.56 -9.96
N LYS A 22 -10.48 -8.83 -8.85
CA LYS A 22 -9.60 -7.86 -8.22
C LYS A 22 -8.19 -8.42 -8.08
N GLY A 23 -7.19 -7.53 -8.15
CA GLY A 23 -5.79 -7.88 -7.95
C GLY A 23 -5.27 -7.35 -6.63
N ILE A 24 -4.03 -7.69 -6.31
CA ILE A 24 -3.29 -7.15 -5.16
C ILE A 24 -2.22 -6.22 -5.71
N LEU A 25 -2.19 -4.99 -5.22
CA LEU A 25 -1.21 -3.99 -5.63
C LEU A 25 0.08 -4.18 -4.82
N ALA A 26 1.18 -4.46 -5.51
CA ALA A 26 2.49 -4.53 -4.87
C ALA A 26 3.13 -3.14 -4.87
N VAL A 27 3.21 -2.53 -3.70
CA VAL A 27 3.85 -1.22 -3.49
C VAL A 27 4.90 -1.30 -2.37
N ASP A 28 5.52 -2.47 -2.26
CA ASP A 28 6.51 -2.78 -1.24
C ASP A 28 7.95 -2.53 -1.70
N GLU A 29 8.14 -1.80 -2.77
CA GLU A 29 9.46 -1.49 -3.28
C GLU A 29 10.32 -0.81 -2.21
N SER A 30 11.59 -1.28 -2.11
CA SER A 30 12.54 -0.72 -1.15
C SER A 30 12.84 0.75 -1.46
N THR A 31 13.42 1.45 -0.48
CA THR A 31 13.88 2.83 -0.64
C THR A 31 14.78 2.98 -1.87
N LYS A 32 15.70 2.03 -2.08
CA LYS A 32 16.61 2.05 -3.23
C LYS A 32 15.86 1.90 -4.55
N THR A 33 14.89 1.00 -4.61
CA THR A 33 14.11 0.75 -5.84
C THR A 33 13.24 1.95 -6.18
N VAL A 34 12.54 2.53 -5.20
CA VAL A 34 11.77 3.76 -5.41
C VAL A 34 12.69 4.90 -5.85
N GLY A 35 13.89 4.98 -5.26
CA GLY A 35 14.89 5.97 -5.63
C GLY A 35 15.27 5.90 -7.09
N LYS A 36 15.39 4.71 -7.66
CA LYS A 36 15.68 4.53 -9.09
C LYS A 36 14.55 5.06 -9.96
N ARG A 37 13.31 4.82 -9.56
CA ARG A 37 12.14 5.34 -10.29
C ARG A 37 12.08 6.87 -10.24
N LEU A 38 12.31 7.45 -9.07
CA LEU A 38 12.32 8.90 -8.89
C LEU A 38 13.45 9.55 -9.70
N ALA A 39 14.64 8.94 -9.70
CA ALA A 39 15.78 9.42 -10.48
C ALA A 39 15.45 9.48 -11.98
N GLY A 40 14.67 8.53 -12.47
CA GLY A 40 14.26 8.49 -13.88
C GLY A 40 13.42 9.70 -14.31
N ILE A 41 12.80 10.39 -13.39
CA ILE A 41 12.00 11.60 -13.65
C ILE A 41 12.64 12.86 -13.03
N GLY A 42 13.91 12.78 -12.62
CA GLY A 42 14.64 13.91 -12.06
C GLY A 42 14.22 14.32 -10.66
N VAL A 43 13.62 13.41 -9.89
CA VAL A 43 13.15 13.66 -8.52
C VAL A 43 14.10 13.04 -7.53
N GLU A 44 14.48 13.81 -6.50
CA GLU A 44 15.37 13.33 -5.45
C GLU A 44 14.71 12.26 -4.58
N ASN A 45 15.49 11.26 -4.16
CA ASN A 45 15.02 10.18 -3.29
C ASN A 45 15.01 10.64 -1.83
N THR A 46 13.92 11.26 -1.41
CA THR A 46 13.70 11.69 -0.03
C THR A 46 12.47 10.97 0.52
N GLU A 47 12.36 10.92 1.85
CA GLU A 47 11.15 10.36 2.49
C GLU A 47 9.89 11.08 2.01
N TYR A 48 9.95 12.41 1.90
CA TYR A 48 8.83 13.21 1.42
C TYR A 48 8.41 12.80 0.01
N ASN A 49 9.37 12.66 -0.90
CA ASN A 49 9.07 12.31 -2.30
C ASN A 49 8.59 10.85 -2.44
N ARG A 50 9.15 9.93 -1.64
CA ARG A 50 8.65 8.55 -1.60
C ARG A 50 7.21 8.51 -1.09
N LYS A 51 6.91 9.27 -0.05
CA LYS A 51 5.55 9.39 0.49
C LYS A 51 4.58 9.95 -0.55
N ALA A 52 4.99 10.99 -1.26
CA ALA A 52 4.16 11.59 -2.31
C ALA A 52 3.86 10.58 -3.44
N TYR A 53 4.85 9.82 -3.85
CA TYR A 53 4.70 8.79 -4.88
C TYR A 53 3.72 7.69 -4.45
N ARG A 54 3.90 7.15 -3.25
CA ARG A 54 3.02 6.10 -2.72
C ARG A 54 1.61 6.62 -2.46
N GLY A 55 1.51 7.84 -1.93
CA GLY A 55 0.22 8.48 -1.70
C GLY A 55 -0.59 8.71 -2.97
N MET A 56 0.08 9.05 -4.07
CA MET A 56 -0.54 9.18 -5.37
C MET A 56 -1.21 7.86 -5.79
N LEU A 57 -0.51 6.74 -5.63
CA LEU A 57 -1.04 5.43 -5.96
C LEU A 57 -2.26 5.08 -5.09
N PHE A 58 -2.17 5.31 -3.79
CA PHE A 58 -3.22 4.94 -2.84
C PHE A 58 -4.47 5.80 -2.95
N THR A 59 -4.36 7.00 -3.48
CA THR A 59 -5.48 7.93 -3.64
C THR A 59 -6.02 8.00 -5.07
N THR A 60 -5.58 7.09 -5.93
CA THR A 60 -6.08 7.00 -7.29
C THR A 60 -7.59 6.71 -7.29
N ALA A 61 -8.35 7.53 -7.99
CA ALA A 61 -9.81 7.38 -8.06
C ALA A 61 -10.21 6.03 -8.65
N GLY A 62 -11.12 5.35 -7.99
CA GLY A 62 -11.63 4.05 -8.44
C GLY A 62 -10.74 2.86 -8.11
N LEU A 63 -9.65 3.05 -7.38
CA LEU A 63 -8.70 1.99 -7.06
C LEU A 63 -9.38 0.77 -6.43
N GLY A 64 -10.32 1.00 -5.51
CA GLY A 64 -11.04 -0.06 -4.81
C GLY A 64 -11.88 -0.97 -5.70
N LYS A 65 -12.14 -0.57 -6.94
CA LYS A 65 -12.82 -1.42 -7.91
C LYS A 65 -11.91 -2.52 -8.47
N TYR A 66 -10.60 -2.29 -8.45
CA TYR A 66 -9.62 -3.12 -9.14
C TYR A 66 -8.70 -3.89 -8.21
N ILE A 67 -8.55 -3.43 -6.97
CA ILE A 67 -7.67 -4.09 -5.99
C ILE A 67 -8.44 -4.46 -4.72
N SER A 68 -8.05 -5.60 -4.14
CA SER A 68 -8.57 -6.08 -2.86
C SER A 68 -7.59 -5.84 -1.71
N GLY A 69 -6.35 -5.51 -2.00
CA GLY A 69 -5.33 -5.25 -0.99
C GLY A 69 -4.04 -4.72 -1.60
N ALA A 70 -3.13 -4.33 -0.74
CA ALA A 70 -1.83 -3.81 -1.13
C ALA A 70 -0.73 -4.42 -0.25
N ILE A 71 0.42 -4.67 -0.86
CA ILE A 71 1.63 -5.09 -0.15
C ILE A 71 2.44 -3.84 0.12
N LEU A 72 2.76 -3.57 1.39
CA LEU A 72 3.42 -2.34 1.80
C LEU A 72 4.87 -2.57 2.18
N PHE A 73 5.74 -1.59 1.88
CA PHE A 73 7.05 -1.48 2.48
C PHE A 73 6.90 -0.91 3.90
N GLU A 74 7.77 -1.32 4.81
CA GLU A 74 7.66 -0.97 6.24
C GLU A 74 7.52 0.54 6.48
N GLU A 75 8.31 1.36 5.78
CA GLU A 75 8.24 2.83 5.89
C GLU A 75 6.82 3.36 5.73
N THR A 76 6.09 2.84 4.75
CA THR A 76 4.73 3.28 4.42
C THR A 76 3.73 3.03 5.56
N LEU A 77 3.94 1.96 6.31
CA LEU A 77 3.07 1.60 7.42
C LEU A 77 2.96 2.72 8.47
N TYR A 78 4.00 3.51 8.62
CA TYR A 78 4.10 4.55 9.64
C TYR A 78 3.93 5.96 9.07
N GLN A 79 3.72 6.11 7.77
CA GLN A 79 3.61 7.42 7.13
C GLN A 79 2.19 7.93 7.10
N ASN A 80 2.04 9.28 7.10
CA ASN A 80 0.79 9.96 6.86
C ASN A 80 0.81 10.61 5.48
N HIS A 81 -0.36 10.64 4.83
CA HIS A 81 -0.54 11.40 3.60
C HIS A 81 -0.45 12.91 3.88
N GLN A 82 -0.33 13.72 2.82
CA GLN A 82 -0.19 15.18 2.93
C GLN A 82 -1.32 15.84 3.73
N ASP A 83 -2.51 15.25 3.75
CA ASP A 83 -3.65 15.72 4.53
C ASP A 83 -3.63 15.32 6.00
N GLY A 84 -2.57 14.62 6.46
CA GLY A 84 -2.40 14.17 7.83
C GLY A 84 -3.03 12.81 8.13
N GLU A 85 -3.80 12.23 7.23
CA GLU A 85 -4.39 10.91 7.40
C GLU A 85 -3.36 9.82 7.10
N SER A 86 -3.33 8.73 7.88
CA SER A 86 -2.36 7.66 7.67
C SER A 86 -2.53 7.01 6.31
N MET A 87 -1.40 6.53 5.75
CA MET A 87 -1.41 5.80 4.47
C MET A 87 -2.28 4.55 4.56
N VAL A 88 -2.24 3.84 5.68
CA VAL A 88 -3.06 2.63 5.89
C VAL A 88 -4.55 2.96 5.82
N LYS A 89 -4.95 4.08 6.43
CA LYS A 89 -6.34 4.51 6.39
C LYS A 89 -6.80 4.91 4.99
N LYS A 90 -5.91 5.50 4.18
CA LYS A 90 -6.20 5.83 2.78
C LYS A 90 -6.55 4.59 1.95
N LEU A 91 -6.01 3.43 2.31
CA LEU A 91 -6.26 2.18 1.61
C LEU A 91 -7.60 1.53 1.99
N ASN A 92 -8.18 1.93 3.09
CA ASN A 92 -9.46 1.37 3.55
C ASN A 92 -10.67 2.03 2.83
#